data_02db9542012a5f331d4219b7458e3065
#
_entry.id   02db9542012a5f331d4219b7458e3065
#
_cell.length_a   1.000
_cell.length_b   1.000
_cell.length_c   1.000
_cell.angle_alpha   90.00
_cell.angle_beta   90.00
_cell.angle_gamma   90.00
#
_symmetry.space_group_name_H-M   'P 1'
#
loop_
_entity.id
_entity.type
_entity.pdbx_description
1 polymer ?
#
loop_
_entity_poly.entity_id
_entity_poly.type
_entity_poly.pdbx_seq_one_letter_code
_entity_poly.pdbx_strand_id
1 'polypeptide(L)'
;MPRPSHLMILALAAATLYIYALASDNTLVALLAKPVPVLALVAWLRGAPATPYRKWISIGLGFSVMGDILLAIPADLFVLGLAAFLCAHLAYLRGYCGITLRPALPALIFSAITGIALLGVLASHGLGPLLIPVALYALAISAMLWRALACGGLAAIGAGLFVLSDSLIGIDRFVSPFAAAPYLIILTYWLGQWAIASSASHRSTDKVLTQSGARSVGSC
;
A
#
# COMPACT_ATOMS: atom_id res chain seq x y z
N MET A 1 -8.55 15.99 -18.38
CA MET A 1 -8.30 15.16 -17.19
C MET A 1 -9.38 15.48 -16.16
N PRO A 2 -9.98 14.50 -15.47
CA PRO A 2 -10.94 14.77 -14.40
C PRO A 2 -10.27 15.61 -13.32
N ARG A 3 -10.99 16.59 -12.78
CA ARG A 3 -10.48 17.44 -11.69
C ARG A 3 -10.17 16.54 -10.47
N PRO A 4 -9.11 16.81 -9.70
CA PRO A 4 -8.75 16.00 -8.50
C PRO A 4 -9.92 15.82 -7.52
N SER A 5 -10.84 16.80 -7.46
CA SER A 5 -12.06 16.73 -6.65
C SER A 5 -13.03 15.61 -7.08
N HIS A 6 -13.18 15.35 -8.38
CA HIS A 6 -14.08 14.29 -8.87
C HIS A 6 -13.54 12.88 -8.53
N LEU A 7 -12.21 12.69 -8.63
CA LEU A 7 -11.58 11.42 -8.26
C LEU A 7 -11.69 11.14 -6.76
N MET A 8 -11.58 12.19 -5.93
CA MET A 8 -11.76 12.05 -4.48
C MET A 8 -13.21 11.74 -4.12
N ILE A 9 -14.18 12.39 -4.74
CA ILE A 9 -15.61 12.10 -4.54
C ILE A 9 -15.90 10.65 -4.96
N LEU A 10 -15.40 10.21 -6.11
CA LEU A 10 -15.55 8.83 -6.57
C LEU A 10 -14.95 7.82 -5.58
N ALA A 11 -13.74 8.09 -5.08
CA ALA A 11 -13.08 7.23 -4.10
C ALA A 11 -13.88 7.12 -2.80
N LEU A 12 -14.37 8.26 -2.27
CA LEU A 12 -15.17 8.29 -1.04
C LEU A 12 -16.53 7.60 -1.24
N ALA A 13 -17.21 7.83 -2.36
CA ALA A 13 -18.46 7.16 -2.68
C ALA A 13 -18.29 5.64 -2.77
N ALA A 14 -17.24 5.17 -3.45
CA ALA A 14 -16.93 3.76 -3.55
C ALA A 14 -16.54 3.16 -2.19
N ALA A 15 -15.79 3.88 -1.37
CA ALA A 15 -15.45 3.46 -0.01
C ALA A 15 -16.71 3.30 0.87
N THR A 16 -17.62 4.28 0.82
CA THR A 16 -18.91 4.20 1.53
C THR A 16 -19.75 3.02 1.04
N LEU A 17 -19.81 2.84 -0.28
CA LEU A 17 -20.53 1.74 -0.89
C LEU A 17 -19.96 0.37 -0.48
N TYR A 18 -18.63 0.24 -0.40
CA TYR A 18 -17.97 -0.98 0.06
C TYR A 18 -18.29 -1.27 1.54
N ILE A 19 -18.23 -0.26 2.42
CA ILE A 19 -18.60 -0.42 3.83
C ILE A 19 -20.07 -0.85 3.98
N TYR A 20 -20.97 -0.24 3.19
CA TYR A 20 -22.37 -0.65 3.15
C TYR A 20 -22.53 -2.10 2.65
N ALA A 21 -21.78 -2.49 1.62
CA ALA A 21 -21.80 -3.84 1.08
C ALA A 21 -21.33 -4.89 2.10
N LEU A 22 -20.31 -4.56 2.90
CA LEU A 22 -19.88 -5.41 4.03
C LEU A 22 -20.99 -5.57 5.08
N ALA A 23 -21.68 -4.48 5.43
CA ALA A 23 -22.74 -4.52 6.43
C ALA A 23 -24.01 -5.24 5.95
N SER A 24 -24.22 -5.34 4.63
CA SER A 24 -25.38 -6.00 3.99
C SER A 24 -25.07 -7.36 3.36
N ASP A 25 -23.87 -7.91 3.61
CA ASP A 25 -23.38 -9.18 3.03
C ASP A 25 -23.46 -9.24 1.50
N ASN A 26 -23.37 -8.09 0.82
CA ASN A 26 -23.46 -8.00 -0.64
C ASN A 26 -22.09 -8.18 -1.29
N THR A 27 -21.69 -9.42 -1.55
CA THR A 27 -20.39 -9.79 -2.10
C THR A 27 -20.12 -9.15 -3.46
N LEU A 28 -21.11 -9.04 -4.35
CA LEU A 28 -20.91 -8.46 -5.69
C LEU A 28 -20.58 -6.97 -5.61
N VAL A 29 -21.34 -6.23 -4.81
CA VAL A 29 -21.08 -4.79 -4.62
C VAL A 29 -19.72 -4.58 -3.93
N ALA A 30 -19.37 -5.40 -2.93
CA ALA A 30 -18.06 -5.36 -2.29
C ALA A 30 -16.93 -5.61 -3.29
N LEU A 31 -17.04 -6.64 -4.14
CA LEU A 31 -16.05 -6.96 -5.18
C LEU A 31 -15.81 -5.77 -6.13
N LEU A 32 -16.87 -5.13 -6.58
CA LEU A 32 -16.78 -4.01 -7.54
C LEU A 32 -16.30 -2.71 -6.89
N ALA A 33 -16.71 -2.44 -5.65
CA ALA A 33 -16.38 -1.19 -4.97
C ALA A 33 -14.96 -1.18 -4.37
N LYS A 34 -14.44 -2.32 -3.91
CA LYS A 34 -13.14 -2.44 -3.20
C LYS A 34 -11.95 -1.82 -3.95
N PRO A 35 -11.73 -2.08 -5.25
CA PRO A 35 -10.56 -1.58 -5.96
C PRO A 35 -10.67 -0.10 -6.38
N VAL A 36 -11.87 0.49 -6.35
CA VAL A 36 -12.13 1.82 -6.92
C VAL A 36 -11.34 2.94 -6.23
N PRO A 37 -11.21 2.99 -4.88
CA PRO A 37 -10.40 4.02 -4.22
C PRO A 37 -8.94 4.00 -4.70
N VAL A 38 -8.33 2.82 -4.85
CA VAL A 38 -6.94 2.71 -5.31
C VAL A 38 -6.82 3.04 -6.79
N LEU A 39 -7.79 2.65 -7.63
CA LEU A 39 -7.86 3.08 -9.04
C LEU A 39 -7.95 4.60 -9.17
N ALA A 40 -8.73 5.25 -8.31
CA ALA A 40 -8.81 6.71 -8.28
C ALA A 40 -7.47 7.36 -7.90
N LEU A 41 -6.69 6.75 -6.98
CA LEU A 41 -5.33 7.20 -6.65
C LEU A 41 -4.37 7.03 -7.83
N VAL A 42 -4.44 5.94 -8.58
CA VAL A 42 -3.65 5.73 -9.81
C VAL A 42 -3.97 6.81 -10.83
N ALA A 43 -5.26 7.09 -11.05
CA ALA A 43 -5.70 8.13 -11.98
C ALA A 43 -5.27 9.53 -11.53
N TRP A 44 -5.39 9.83 -10.24
CA TRP A 44 -4.95 11.08 -9.65
C TRP A 44 -3.45 11.30 -9.79
N LEU A 45 -2.66 10.27 -9.54
CA LEU A 45 -1.19 10.33 -9.60
C LEU A 45 -0.67 10.57 -11.03
N ARG A 46 -1.47 10.26 -12.07
CA ARG A 46 -1.12 10.59 -13.47
C ARG A 46 -1.01 12.10 -13.71
N GLY A 47 -1.70 12.90 -12.91
CA GLY A 47 -1.63 14.36 -12.98
C GLY A 47 -0.36 14.97 -12.37
N ALA A 48 0.39 14.22 -11.54
CA ALA A 48 1.64 14.68 -10.97
C ALA A 48 2.79 14.60 -11.98
N PRO A 49 3.89 15.38 -11.80
CA PRO A 49 5.05 15.34 -12.69
C PRO A 49 5.66 13.94 -12.81
N ALA A 50 6.11 13.58 -14.03
CA ALA A 50 6.68 12.27 -14.31
C ALA A 50 8.07 12.12 -13.68
N THR A 51 8.16 11.34 -12.60
CA THR A 51 9.42 11.01 -11.93
C THR A 51 9.57 9.50 -11.78
N PRO A 52 10.81 8.98 -11.66
CA PRO A 52 11.03 7.56 -11.37
C PRO A 52 10.29 7.09 -10.11
N TYR A 53 10.23 7.94 -9.07
CA TYR A 53 9.51 7.64 -7.84
C TYR A 53 8.00 7.46 -8.09
N ARG A 54 7.36 8.43 -8.77
CA ARG A 54 5.94 8.32 -9.16
C ARG A 54 5.66 7.06 -9.97
N LYS A 55 6.57 6.72 -10.92
CA LYS A 55 6.43 5.51 -11.75
C LYS A 55 6.33 4.26 -10.88
N TRP A 56 7.26 4.07 -9.94
CA TRP A 56 7.29 2.89 -9.10
C TRP A 56 6.12 2.82 -8.12
N ILE A 57 5.71 3.97 -7.57
CA ILE A 57 4.50 4.02 -6.74
C ILE A 57 3.25 3.67 -7.57
N SER A 58 3.12 4.19 -8.80
CA SER A 58 1.98 3.84 -9.67
C SER A 58 1.95 2.34 -10.05
N ILE A 59 3.10 1.72 -10.27
CA ILE A 59 3.21 0.27 -10.50
C ILE A 59 2.73 -0.50 -9.26
N GLY A 60 3.19 -0.11 -8.06
CA GLY A 60 2.75 -0.72 -6.81
C GLY A 60 1.26 -0.60 -6.57
N LEU A 61 0.67 0.60 -6.79
CA LEU A 61 -0.78 0.79 -6.73
C LEU A 61 -1.53 -0.13 -7.71
N GLY A 62 -1.01 -0.31 -8.94
CA GLY A 62 -1.58 -1.22 -9.93
C GLY A 62 -1.61 -2.68 -9.45
N PHE A 63 -0.50 -3.16 -8.88
CA PHE A 63 -0.45 -4.50 -8.27
C PHE A 63 -1.36 -4.61 -7.03
N SER A 64 -1.52 -3.54 -6.27
CA SER A 64 -2.45 -3.51 -5.13
C SER A 64 -3.91 -3.65 -5.59
N VAL A 65 -4.30 -2.98 -6.68
CA VAL A 65 -5.63 -3.15 -7.30
C VAL A 65 -5.84 -4.61 -7.72
N MET A 66 -4.83 -5.24 -8.30
CA MET A 66 -4.91 -6.66 -8.67
C MET A 66 -5.06 -7.55 -7.43
N GLY A 67 -4.32 -7.28 -6.35
CA GLY A 67 -4.46 -7.96 -5.06
C GLY A 67 -5.86 -7.80 -4.47
N ASP A 68 -6.42 -6.59 -4.51
CA ASP A 68 -7.78 -6.31 -4.04
C ASP A 68 -8.82 -7.18 -4.75
N ILE A 69 -8.72 -7.28 -6.07
CA ILE A 69 -9.62 -8.08 -6.89
C ILE A 69 -9.46 -9.57 -6.56
N LEU A 70 -8.23 -10.07 -6.52
CA LEU A 70 -7.95 -11.49 -6.27
C LEU A 70 -8.42 -11.94 -4.88
N LEU A 71 -8.23 -11.10 -3.86
CA LEU A 71 -8.70 -11.40 -2.49
C LEU A 71 -10.23 -11.24 -2.33
N ALA A 72 -10.90 -10.55 -3.24
CA ALA A 72 -12.35 -10.35 -3.17
C ALA A 72 -13.14 -11.43 -3.95
N ILE A 73 -12.49 -12.18 -4.85
CA ILE A 73 -13.13 -13.27 -5.61
C ILE A 73 -13.42 -14.45 -4.67
N PRO A 74 -14.65 -15.01 -4.69
CA PRO A 74 -15.04 -16.13 -3.81
C PRO A 74 -14.45 -17.49 -4.25
N ALA A 75 -13.17 -17.55 -4.63
CA ALA A 75 -12.50 -18.75 -5.14
C ALA A 75 -11.21 -19.08 -4.37
N ASP A 76 -11.05 -18.55 -3.14
CA ASP A 76 -9.83 -18.66 -2.31
C ASP A 76 -8.52 -18.46 -3.10
N LEU A 77 -8.45 -17.33 -3.81
CA LEU A 77 -7.25 -16.91 -4.53
C LEU A 77 -6.23 -16.20 -3.61
N PHE A 78 -6.19 -16.59 -2.34
CA PHE A 78 -5.37 -15.93 -1.32
C PHE A 78 -3.90 -15.85 -1.71
N VAL A 79 -3.31 -16.95 -2.18
CA VAL A 79 -1.88 -16.99 -2.56
C VAL A 79 -1.61 -16.07 -3.74
N LEU A 80 -2.51 -15.99 -4.71
CA LEU A 80 -2.38 -15.08 -5.85
C LEU A 80 -2.53 -13.62 -5.43
N GLY A 81 -3.47 -13.33 -4.52
CA GLY A 81 -3.61 -12.00 -3.91
C GLY A 81 -2.35 -11.59 -3.14
N LEU A 82 -1.82 -12.52 -2.33
CA LEU A 82 -0.56 -12.33 -1.60
C LEU A 82 0.61 -12.05 -2.56
N ALA A 83 0.71 -12.79 -3.67
CA ALA A 83 1.72 -12.57 -4.69
C ALA A 83 1.58 -11.19 -5.39
N ALA A 84 0.36 -10.74 -5.66
CA ALA A 84 0.11 -9.42 -6.22
C ALA A 84 0.55 -8.31 -5.24
N PHE A 85 0.19 -8.40 -3.96
CA PHE A 85 0.66 -7.46 -2.95
C PHE A 85 2.16 -7.55 -2.70
N LEU A 86 2.77 -8.74 -2.79
CA LEU A 86 4.23 -8.89 -2.78
C LEU A 86 4.89 -8.03 -3.88
N CYS A 87 4.38 -8.12 -5.12
CA CYS A 87 4.85 -7.29 -6.23
C CYS A 87 4.65 -5.79 -5.96
N ALA A 88 3.53 -5.41 -5.32
CA ALA A 88 3.29 -4.03 -4.90
C ALA A 88 4.36 -3.55 -3.91
N HIS A 89 4.67 -4.34 -2.87
CA HIS A 89 5.71 -4.01 -1.89
C HIS A 89 7.10 -3.88 -2.52
N LEU A 90 7.44 -4.76 -3.45
CA LEU A 90 8.71 -4.68 -4.18
C LEU A 90 8.79 -3.42 -5.06
N ALA A 91 7.68 -3.03 -5.68
CA ALA A 91 7.60 -1.79 -6.44
C ALA A 91 7.76 -0.56 -5.54
N TYR A 92 7.07 -0.51 -4.40
CA TYR A 92 7.22 0.57 -3.42
C TYR A 92 8.64 0.62 -2.86
N LEU A 93 9.20 -0.52 -2.46
CA LEU A 93 10.59 -0.65 -2.02
C LEU A 93 11.56 -0.05 -3.04
N ARG A 94 11.40 -0.41 -4.32
CA ARG A 94 12.21 0.13 -5.42
C ARG A 94 12.07 1.64 -5.55
N GLY A 95 10.86 2.16 -5.37
CA GLY A 95 10.58 3.59 -5.35
C GLY A 95 11.32 4.29 -4.21
N TYR A 96 11.23 3.79 -3.00
CA TYR A 96 11.89 4.36 -1.81
C TYR A 96 13.42 4.29 -1.90
N CYS A 97 13.97 3.20 -2.40
CA CYS A 97 15.41 3.10 -2.68
C CYS A 97 15.92 4.14 -3.69
N GLY A 98 15.06 4.61 -4.58
CA GLY A 98 15.37 5.71 -5.50
C GLY A 98 15.41 7.09 -4.86
N ILE A 99 14.91 7.23 -3.62
CA ILE A 99 14.93 8.49 -2.86
C ILE A 99 16.15 8.55 -1.94
N THR A 100 16.37 7.50 -1.16
CA THR A 100 17.48 7.44 -0.21
C THR A 100 17.98 6.02 -0.04
N LEU A 101 19.30 5.87 0.09
CA LEU A 101 19.95 4.60 0.44
C LEU A 101 20.56 4.65 1.86
N ARG A 102 20.25 5.67 2.66
CA ARG A 102 20.71 5.74 4.06
C ARG A 102 20.33 4.46 4.79
N PRO A 103 21.23 3.82 5.55
CA PRO A 103 20.96 2.57 6.25
C PRO A 103 19.81 2.68 7.24
N ALA A 104 19.64 3.85 7.91
CA ALA A 104 18.58 4.10 8.89
C ALA A 104 18.41 2.91 9.87
N LEU A 105 19.49 2.56 10.59
CA LEU A 105 19.54 1.39 11.46
C LEU A 105 18.37 1.27 12.44
N PRO A 106 17.90 2.34 13.12
CA PRO A 106 16.72 2.23 13.97
C PRO A 106 15.47 1.77 13.22
N ALA A 107 15.27 2.27 11.99
CA ALA A 107 14.15 1.86 11.13
C ALA A 107 14.29 0.41 10.67
N LEU A 108 15.51 -0.04 10.35
CA LEU A 108 15.80 -1.43 10.00
C LEU A 108 15.47 -2.36 11.16
N ILE A 109 15.97 -2.05 12.37
CA ILE A 109 15.73 -2.85 13.57
C ILE A 109 14.24 -2.92 13.88
N PHE A 110 13.54 -1.78 13.86
CA PHE A 110 12.09 -1.74 14.09
C PHE A 110 11.32 -2.59 13.07
N SER A 111 11.62 -2.44 11.78
CA SER A 111 10.94 -3.19 10.71
C SER A 111 11.23 -4.69 10.80
N ALA A 112 12.48 -5.07 11.12
CA ALA A 112 12.86 -6.46 11.29
C ALA A 112 12.15 -7.10 12.50
N ILE A 113 12.13 -6.43 13.65
CA ILE A 113 11.43 -6.90 14.84
C ILE A 113 9.93 -7.07 14.54
N THR A 114 9.30 -6.09 13.90
CA THR A 114 7.88 -6.16 13.53
C THR A 114 7.60 -7.37 12.63
N GLY A 115 8.39 -7.55 11.57
CA GLY A 115 8.22 -8.67 10.63
C GLY A 115 8.47 -10.03 11.27
N ILE A 116 9.54 -10.17 12.08
CA ILE A 116 9.87 -11.42 12.77
C ILE A 116 8.80 -11.76 13.82
N ALA A 117 8.35 -10.77 14.60
CA ALA A 117 7.31 -10.98 15.61
C ALA A 117 5.99 -11.43 14.97
N LEU A 118 5.55 -10.74 13.90
CA LEU A 118 4.33 -11.13 13.19
C LEU A 118 4.46 -12.52 12.59
N LEU A 119 5.54 -12.81 11.85
CA LEU A 119 5.78 -14.12 11.26
C LEU A 119 5.83 -15.21 12.35
N GLY A 120 6.47 -14.94 13.47
CA GLY A 120 6.54 -15.87 14.61
C GLY A 120 5.16 -16.19 15.19
N VAL A 121 4.31 -15.17 15.38
CA VAL A 121 2.91 -15.36 15.81
C VAL A 121 2.13 -16.20 14.80
N LEU A 122 2.18 -15.86 13.50
CA LEU A 122 1.46 -16.61 12.47
C LEU A 122 1.96 -18.05 12.36
N ALA A 123 3.27 -18.28 12.42
CA ALA A 123 3.87 -19.61 12.33
C ALA A 123 3.49 -20.48 13.52
N SER A 124 3.37 -19.92 14.74
CA SER A 124 2.94 -20.66 15.93
C SER A 124 1.50 -21.18 15.86
N HIS A 125 0.68 -20.60 14.98
CA HIS A 125 -0.71 -21.04 14.74
C HIS A 125 -0.85 -21.99 13.52
N GLY A 126 0.27 -22.40 12.91
CA GLY A 126 0.28 -23.46 11.91
C GLY A 126 0.00 -22.97 10.47
N LEU A 127 0.97 -22.30 9.85
CA LEU A 127 0.86 -21.86 8.44
C LEU A 127 0.89 -23.01 7.43
N GLY A 128 1.37 -24.20 7.78
CA GLY A 128 1.48 -25.34 6.90
C GLY A 128 2.20 -24.99 5.57
N PRO A 129 1.60 -25.31 4.40
CA PRO A 129 2.20 -25.01 3.10
C PRO A 129 2.37 -23.50 2.82
N LEU A 130 1.68 -22.63 3.56
CA LEU A 130 1.75 -21.18 3.39
C LEU A 130 2.96 -20.55 4.10
N LEU A 131 3.73 -21.31 4.87
CA LEU A 131 4.88 -20.77 5.62
C LEU A 131 5.88 -20.05 4.69
N ILE A 132 6.25 -20.66 3.57
CA ILE A 132 7.21 -20.05 2.63
C ILE A 132 6.61 -18.81 1.96
N PRO A 133 5.41 -18.84 1.35
CA PRO A 133 4.80 -17.62 0.80
C PRO A 133 4.66 -16.48 1.80
N VAL A 134 4.21 -16.76 3.01
CA VAL A 134 4.01 -15.75 4.07
C VAL A 134 5.37 -15.22 4.57
N ALA A 135 6.40 -16.05 4.69
CA ALA A 135 7.73 -15.61 5.08
C ALA A 135 8.36 -14.68 4.03
N LEU A 136 8.26 -15.02 2.74
CA LEU A 136 8.72 -14.14 1.65
C LEU A 136 7.97 -12.80 1.63
N TYR A 137 6.68 -12.85 1.88
CA TYR A 137 5.85 -11.67 2.00
C TYR A 137 6.26 -10.80 3.19
N ALA A 138 6.43 -11.40 4.37
CA ALA A 138 6.87 -10.70 5.58
C ALA A 138 8.24 -10.03 5.39
N LEU A 139 9.16 -10.69 4.68
CA LEU A 139 10.46 -10.11 4.35
C LEU A 139 10.31 -8.87 3.44
N ALA A 140 9.51 -8.97 2.39
CA ALA A 140 9.32 -7.88 1.43
C ALA A 140 8.63 -6.66 2.05
N ILE A 141 7.56 -6.88 2.84
CA ILE A 141 6.85 -5.78 3.49
C ILE A 141 7.70 -5.12 4.59
N SER A 142 8.52 -5.89 5.32
CA SER A 142 9.47 -5.36 6.30
C SER A 142 10.56 -4.53 5.63
N ALA A 143 11.11 -4.99 4.52
CA ALA A 143 12.08 -4.22 3.73
C ALA A 143 11.47 -2.93 3.17
N MET A 144 10.22 -2.98 2.70
CA MET A 144 9.46 -1.82 2.24
C MET A 144 9.25 -0.82 3.38
N LEU A 145 8.83 -1.28 4.57
CA LEU A 145 8.64 -0.43 5.75
C LEU A 145 9.96 0.23 6.16
N TRP A 146 11.05 -0.53 6.25
CA TRP A 146 12.39 0.02 6.55
C TRP A 146 12.75 1.17 5.63
N ARG A 147 12.60 1.00 4.31
CA ARG A 147 12.96 2.03 3.34
C ARG A 147 12.01 3.22 3.37
N ALA A 148 10.72 2.97 3.61
CA ALA A 148 9.73 4.03 3.78
C ALA A 148 10.02 4.89 5.02
N LEU A 149 10.37 4.28 6.16
CA LEU A 149 10.77 4.98 7.38
C LEU A 149 12.04 5.82 7.16
N ALA A 150 13.01 5.31 6.39
CA ALA A 150 14.19 6.08 5.99
C ALA A 150 13.86 7.30 5.12
N CYS A 151 12.78 7.23 4.32
CA CYS A 151 12.27 8.36 3.53
C CYS A 151 11.52 9.39 4.37
N GLY A 152 10.87 8.95 5.46
CA GLY A 152 10.08 9.79 6.36
C GLY A 152 8.76 10.30 5.76
N GLY A 153 8.05 11.12 6.54
CA GLY A 153 6.81 11.80 6.14
C GLY A 153 5.69 10.83 5.72
N LEU A 154 4.90 11.21 4.71
CA LEU A 154 3.76 10.43 4.24
C LEU A 154 4.14 9.03 3.73
N ALA A 155 5.37 8.84 3.23
CA ALA A 155 5.85 7.52 2.83
C ALA A 155 5.93 6.56 4.03
N ALA A 156 6.48 7.03 5.15
CA ALA A 156 6.60 6.26 6.38
C ALA A 156 5.22 5.95 7.00
N ILE A 157 4.35 6.96 7.08
CA ILE A 157 2.97 6.81 7.60
C ILE A 157 2.20 5.79 6.75
N GLY A 158 2.26 5.94 5.42
CA GLY A 158 1.54 5.06 4.50
C GLY A 158 2.01 3.62 4.56
N ALA A 159 3.33 3.40 4.62
CA ALA A 159 3.90 2.07 4.77
C ALA A 159 3.53 1.44 6.12
N GLY A 160 3.55 2.21 7.21
CA GLY A 160 3.12 1.75 8.54
C GLY A 160 1.66 1.31 8.57
N LEU A 161 0.76 2.10 7.97
CA LEU A 161 -0.66 1.76 7.86
C LEU A 161 -0.88 0.51 6.99
N PHE A 162 -0.10 0.35 5.92
CA PHE A 162 -0.16 -0.84 5.08
C PHE A 162 0.27 -2.09 5.85
N VAL A 163 1.42 -2.02 6.55
CA VAL A 163 1.88 -3.11 7.43
C VAL A 163 0.84 -3.47 8.49
N LEU A 164 0.19 -2.46 9.08
CA LEU A 164 -0.89 -2.68 10.04
C LEU A 164 -2.07 -3.43 9.39
N SER A 165 -2.52 -2.99 8.22
CA SER A 165 -3.59 -3.66 7.47
C SER A 165 -3.26 -5.13 7.21
N ASP A 166 -2.06 -5.42 6.71
CA ASP A 166 -1.66 -6.78 6.38
C ASP A 166 -1.45 -7.65 7.63
N SER A 167 -0.99 -7.03 8.72
CA SER A 167 -0.93 -7.72 10.02
C SER A 167 -2.32 -8.14 10.51
N LEU A 168 -3.32 -7.28 10.32
CA LEU A 168 -4.71 -7.58 10.66
C LEU A 168 -5.27 -8.72 9.78
N ILE A 169 -4.94 -8.74 8.48
CA ILE A 169 -5.29 -9.87 7.59
C ILE A 169 -4.68 -11.18 8.12
N GLY A 170 -3.39 -11.14 8.47
CA GLY A 170 -2.70 -12.32 9.01
C GLY A 170 -3.32 -12.82 10.32
N ILE A 171 -3.63 -11.91 11.24
CA ILE A 171 -4.26 -12.25 12.54
C ILE A 171 -5.65 -12.82 12.30
N ASP A 172 -6.49 -12.14 11.51
CA ASP A 172 -7.86 -12.58 11.23
C ASP A 172 -7.90 -13.97 10.57
N ARG A 173 -6.99 -14.23 9.64
CA ARG A 173 -6.99 -15.48 8.87
C ARG A 173 -6.34 -16.66 9.61
N PHE A 174 -5.28 -16.45 10.38
CA PHE A 174 -4.44 -17.51 10.89
C PHE A 174 -4.44 -17.65 12.41
N VAL A 175 -4.83 -16.61 13.14
CA VAL A 175 -4.79 -16.62 14.61
C VAL A 175 -6.21 -16.69 15.18
N SER A 176 -7.02 -15.68 14.93
CA SER A 176 -8.40 -15.62 15.43
C SER A 176 -9.21 -14.61 14.61
N PRO A 177 -10.25 -15.07 13.90
CA PRO A 177 -11.20 -14.17 13.24
C PRO A 177 -11.89 -13.24 14.23
N PHE A 178 -12.09 -11.97 13.83
CA PHE A 178 -12.78 -10.99 14.68
C PHE A 178 -13.68 -10.06 13.85
N ALA A 179 -14.84 -9.69 14.40
CA ALA A 179 -15.89 -9.00 13.67
C ALA A 179 -15.48 -7.64 13.07
N ALA A 180 -14.56 -6.92 13.69
CA ALA A 180 -14.08 -5.63 13.20
C ALA A 180 -13.01 -5.74 12.10
N ALA A 181 -12.45 -6.95 11.84
CA ALA A 181 -11.35 -7.15 10.92
C ALA A 181 -11.59 -6.54 9.53
N PRO A 182 -12.70 -6.84 8.81
CA PRO A 182 -12.91 -6.34 7.46
C PRO A 182 -12.87 -4.81 7.37
N TYR A 183 -13.40 -4.14 8.40
CA TYR A 183 -13.45 -2.68 8.46
C TYR A 183 -12.08 -2.07 8.77
N LEU A 184 -11.37 -2.59 9.76
CA LEU A 184 -10.05 -2.09 10.15
C LEU A 184 -9.02 -2.32 9.06
N ILE A 185 -9.02 -3.50 8.44
CA ILE A 185 -8.15 -3.85 7.32
C ILE A 185 -8.33 -2.84 6.19
N ILE A 186 -9.56 -2.65 5.72
CA ILE A 186 -9.78 -1.82 4.54
C ILE A 186 -9.52 -0.34 4.80
N LEU A 187 -9.86 0.17 5.98
CA LEU A 187 -9.62 1.57 6.34
C LEU A 187 -8.13 1.88 6.46
N THR A 188 -7.36 1.04 7.16
CA THR A 188 -5.90 1.20 7.30
C THR A 188 -5.20 1.04 5.95
N TYR A 189 -5.66 0.13 5.10
CA TYR A 189 -5.17 -0.08 3.75
C TYR A 189 -5.38 1.16 2.87
N TRP A 190 -6.61 1.68 2.75
CA TRP A 190 -6.87 2.83 1.88
C TRP A 190 -6.18 4.10 2.36
N LEU A 191 -6.13 4.34 3.67
CA LEU A 191 -5.37 5.46 4.23
C LEU A 191 -3.87 5.29 3.96
N GLY A 192 -3.36 4.07 4.07
CA GLY A 192 -1.98 3.73 3.71
C GLY A 192 -1.67 4.03 2.24
N GLN A 193 -2.52 3.56 1.33
CA GLN A 193 -2.39 3.79 -0.11
C GLN A 193 -2.48 5.28 -0.47
N TRP A 194 -3.40 6.00 0.15
CA TRP A 194 -3.51 7.44 -0.03
C TRP A 194 -2.23 8.17 0.41
N ALA A 195 -1.69 7.83 1.58
CA ALA A 195 -0.45 8.45 2.08
C ALA A 195 0.76 8.13 1.19
N ILE A 196 0.88 6.87 0.70
CA ILE A 196 1.93 6.46 -0.24
C ILE A 196 1.81 7.26 -1.55
N ALA A 197 0.62 7.33 -2.15
CA ALA A 197 0.37 8.07 -3.38
C ALA A 197 0.65 9.57 -3.20
N SER A 198 0.20 10.16 -2.07
CA SER A 198 0.43 11.57 -1.75
C SER A 198 1.91 11.88 -1.59
N SER A 199 2.70 10.98 -0.99
CA SER A 199 4.16 11.14 -0.89
C SER A 199 4.83 11.27 -2.26
N ALA A 200 4.31 10.53 -3.26
CA ALA A 200 4.84 10.59 -4.62
C ALA A 200 4.42 11.86 -5.37
N SER A 201 3.20 12.34 -5.16
CA SER A 201 2.72 13.58 -5.74
C SER A 201 3.53 14.79 -5.25
N HIS A 202 3.67 14.95 -3.94
CA HIS A 202 4.42 16.07 -3.32
C HIS A 202 5.89 16.10 -3.77
N ARG A 203 6.61 14.99 -3.63
CA ARG A 203 8.04 14.92 -4.01
C ARG A 203 8.28 15.12 -5.51
N SER A 204 7.33 14.77 -6.35
CA SER A 204 7.42 15.00 -7.78
C SER A 204 7.30 16.49 -8.12
N THR A 205 6.43 17.20 -7.42
CA THR A 205 6.23 18.64 -7.58
C THR A 205 7.45 19.44 -7.10
N ASP A 206 7.98 19.13 -5.92
CA ASP A 206 9.15 19.80 -5.35
C ASP A 206 10.38 19.69 -6.26
N LYS A 207 10.61 18.53 -6.87
CA LYS A 207 11.73 18.32 -7.79
C LYS A 207 11.66 19.22 -9.02
N VAL A 208 10.47 19.39 -9.59
CA VAL A 208 10.26 20.25 -10.78
C VAL A 208 10.47 21.72 -10.43
N LEU A 209 9.96 22.17 -9.29
CA LEU A 209 10.13 23.55 -8.83
C LEU A 209 11.61 23.90 -8.58
N THR A 210 12.35 23.00 -7.94
CA THR A 210 13.79 23.19 -7.68
C THR A 210 14.60 23.27 -8.98
N GLN A 211 14.28 22.44 -9.99
CA GLN A 211 14.95 22.48 -11.28
C GLN A 211 14.63 23.72 -12.09
N SER A 212 13.38 24.21 -12.00
CA SER A 212 12.96 25.45 -12.67
C SER A 212 13.64 26.68 -12.08
N GLY A 213 13.71 26.75 -10.75
CA GLY A 213 14.41 27.84 -10.03
C GLY A 213 15.91 27.89 -10.33
N ALA A 214 16.58 26.75 -10.43
CA ALA A 214 18.00 26.68 -10.77
C ALA A 214 18.31 27.15 -12.20
N ARG A 215 17.40 26.94 -13.15
CA ARG A 215 17.55 27.41 -14.54
C ARG A 215 17.36 28.91 -14.69
N SER A 216 16.49 29.53 -13.90
CA SER A 216 16.24 30.96 -13.95
C SER A 216 17.40 31.80 -13.37
N VAL A 217 18.17 31.24 -12.44
CA VAL A 217 19.35 31.93 -11.81
C VAL A 217 20.60 31.78 -12.67
N GLY A 218 20.70 30.79 -13.56
CA GLY A 218 21.85 30.57 -14.44
C GLY A 218 21.78 31.29 -15.80
N SER A 219 20.72 32.08 -16.06
CA SER A 219 20.50 32.81 -17.34
C SER A 219 20.67 34.34 -17.19
N CYS A 220 21.30 34.86 -16.12
CA CYS A 220 21.70 36.26 -15.96
C CYS A 220 23.16 36.49 -16.24
#